data_2986c65aa417eab36fb00cdcdb878e7c
#
_entry.id   2986c65aa417eab36fb00cdcdb878e7c
#
_cell.length_a   1.000
_cell.length_b   1.000
_cell.length_c   1.000
_cell.angle_alpha   90.00
_cell.angle_beta   90.00
_cell.angle_gamma   90.00
#
_symmetry.space_group_name_H-M   'P 1'
#
loop_
_entity.id
_entity.type
_entity.pdbx_description
1 polymer ?
#
loop_
_entity_poly.entity_id
_entity_poly.type
_entity_poly.pdbx_seq_one_letter_code
_entity_poly.pdbx_strand_id
1 'polypeptide(L)'
;MKIITYDVNGLRAAVTKGFPEWLAQEQPDVLCLQETKLQPEQYPAEALDALGYKHYLYSAQKKGYSGVAILSKQEPDHVEYGMGIEEYDNEGRFIRADFGDVSVVSVYHPSGTSGDERQAFKMVWLEKFQEYVLELERTRPKLILCGDYNICHEAIDIHDPIRNATNSGFLPEEREWMTRFLNAGFIDSFRWLHPDKQEYTWWSYRFNSRAKNKGWRIDYCMVSEPVRPMLKEARILGDVVHSDHCPMLLEITE
;
A
#
# COMPACT_ATOMS: atom_id res chain seq x y z
N MET A 1 -16.23 0.18 8.36
CA MET A 1 -15.55 -0.41 7.19
C MET A 1 -14.17 -0.92 7.59
N LYS A 2 -13.84 -2.18 7.27
CA LYS A 2 -12.54 -2.81 7.52
C LYS A 2 -11.75 -2.88 6.22
N ILE A 3 -10.59 -2.25 6.19
CA ILE A 3 -9.73 -2.16 5.01
C ILE A 3 -8.38 -2.78 5.35
N ILE A 4 -7.86 -3.62 4.45
CA ILE A 4 -6.51 -4.19 4.59
C ILE A 4 -5.71 -3.82 3.36
N THR A 5 -4.45 -3.43 3.56
CA THR A 5 -3.47 -3.27 2.49
C THR A 5 -2.40 -4.34 2.63
N TYR A 6 -1.97 -4.92 1.49
CA TYR A 6 -1.00 -6.00 1.47
C TYR A 6 -0.18 -5.99 0.18
N ASP A 7 1.10 -5.75 0.31
CA ASP A 7 2.05 -6.02 -0.79
C ASP A 7 2.35 -7.51 -0.78
N VAL A 8 1.77 -8.24 -1.73
CA VAL A 8 1.84 -9.70 -1.79
C VAL A 8 3.08 -10.23 -2.49
N ASN A 9 3.87 -9.33 -3.11
CA ASN A 9 5.08 -9.71 -3.85
C ASN A 9 4.84 -10.92 -4.78
N GLY A 10 3.78 -10.80 -5.60
CA GLY A 10 3.26 -11.85 -6.46
C GLY A 10 2.03 -12.54 -5.87
N LEU A 11 0.84 -12.23 -6.41
CA LEU A 11 -0.42 -12.81 -5.89
C LEU A 11 -0.47 -14.32 -6.08
N ARG A 12 -0.02 -14.83 -7.23
CA ARG A 12 0.00 -16.28 -7.48
C ARG A 12 0.87 -17.03 -6.48
N ALA A 13 2.04 -16.47 -6.16
CA ALA A 13 2.92 -17.05 -5.14
C ALA A 13 2.28 -17.02 -3.74
N ALA A 14 1.63 -15.91 -3.38
CA ALA A 14 0.94 -15.78 -2.11
C ALA A 14 -0.20 -16.80 -1.96
N VAL A 15 -0.95 -17.05 -3.04
CA VAL A 15 -2.02 -18.06 -3.06
C VAL A 15 -1.50 -19.46 -2.69
N THR A 16 -0.32 -19.83 -3.16
CA THR A 16 0.27 -21.13 -2.83
C THR A 16 0.75 -21.22 -1.38
N LYS A 17 0.84 -20.09 -0.67
CA LYS A 17 1.32 -20.01 0.71
C LYS A 17 0.20 -19.82 1.74
N GLY A 18 -1.06 -19.99 1.33
CA GLY A 18 -2.20 -19.90 2.24
C GLY A 18 -2.95 -18.57 2.26
N PHE A 19 -2.72 -17.70 1.28
CA PHE A 19 -3.42 -16.43 1.18
C PHE A 19 -4.95 -16.57 1.15
N PRO A 20 -5.58 -17.51 0.37
CA PRO A 20 -7.02 -17.64 0.35
C PRO A 20 -7.61 -18.01 1.72
N GLU A 21 -6.97 -18.89 2.46
CA GLU A 21 -7.40 -19.34 3.79
C GLU A 21 -7.33 -18.17 4.79
N TRP A 22 -6.27 -17.37 4.71
CA TRP A 22 -6.13 -16.16 5.52
C TRP A 22 -7.23 -15.14 5.19
N LEU A 23 -7.49 -14.90 3.91
CA LEU A 23 -8.52 -13.95 3.48
C LEU A 23 -9.92 -14.39 3.94
N ALA A 24 -10.20 -15.70 3.88
CA ALA A 24 -11.46 -16.28 4.35
C ALA A 24 -11.68 -16.06 5.85
N GLN A 25 -10.62 -16.03 6.65
CA GLN A 25 -10.70 -15.79 8.09
C GLN A 25 -10.79 -14.29 8.41
N GLU A 26 -9.99 -13.48 7.75
CA GLU A 26 -9.87 -12.05 8.07
C GLU A 26 -11.08 -11.25 7.58
N GLN A 27 -11.58 -11.57 6.41
CA GLN A 27 -12.79 -10.99 5.82
C GLN A 27 -12.85 -9.45 5.83
N PRO A 28 -11.85 -8.73 5.29
CA PRO A 28 -11.97 -7.29 5.15
C PRO A 28 -13.12 -6.93 4.19
N ASP A 29 -13.68 -5.72 4.36
CA ASP A 29 -14.64 -5.18 3.40
C ASP A 29 -13.96 -4.79 2.09
N VAL A 30 -12.72 -4.25 2.20
CA VAL A 30 -11.89 -3.85 1.07
C VAL A 30 -10.46 -4.34 1.31
N LEU A 31 -9.89 -5.00 0.31
CA LEU A 31 -8.49 -5.45 0.30
C LEU A 31 -7.74 -4.75 -0.83
N CYS A 32 -6.71 -4.00 -0.46
CA CYS A 32 -5.81 -3.32 -1.39
C CYS A 32 -4.54 -4.15 -1.56
N LEU A 33 -4.24 -4.57 -2.79
CA LEU A 33 -3.07 -5.39 -3.09
C LEU A 33 -2.06 -4.59 -3.92
N GLN A 34 -0.78 -4.79 -3.63
CA GLN A 34 0.33 -4.24 -4.39
C GLN A 34 1.24 -5.37 -4.83
N GLU A 35 2.02 -5.13 -5.87
CA GLU A 35 2.90 -6.12 -6.49
C GLU A 35 2.18 -7.42 -6.81
N THR A 36 1.05 -7.32 -7.50
CA THR A 36 0.29 -8.51 -7.91
C THR A 36 1.07 -9.36 -8.91
N LYS A 37 1.93 -8.74 -9.74
CA LYS A 37 2.83 -9.38 -10.69
C LYS A 37 2.12 -10.33 -11.65
N LEU A 38 0.88 -10.00 -12.06
CA LEU A 38 0.10 -10.81 -12.98
C LEU A 38 -0.62 -9.96 -14.02
N GLN A 39 -0.99 -10.60 -15.11
CA GLN A 39 -1.93 -10.03 -16.09
C GLN A 39 -3.35 -10.48 -15.72
N PRO A 40 -4.41 -9.78 -16.21
CA PRO A 40 -5.78 -10.11 -15.83
C PRO A 40 -6.17 -11.58 -16.04
N GLU A 41 -5.71 -12.20 -17.11
CA GLU A 41 -5.97 -13.62 -17.41
C GLU A 41 -5.30 -14.59 -16.45
N GLN A 42 -4.33 -14.13 -15.67
CA GLN A 42 -3.61 -14.95 -14.68
C GLN A 42 -4.21 -14.83 -13.26
N TYR A 43 -5.28 -14.06 -13.09
CA TYR A 43 -5.93 -13.91 -11.79
C TYR A 43 -6.42 -15.28 -11.27
N PRO A 44 -6.07 -15.65 -10.01
CA PRO A 44 -6.42 -16.96 -9.45
C PRO A 44 -7.90 -17.04 -9.03
N ALA A 45 -8.80 -16.98 -10.00
CA ALA A 45 -10.24 -16.93 -9.80
C ALA A 45 -10.78 -18.13 -9.02
N GLU A 46 -10.30 -19.35 -9.32
CA GLU A 46 -10.73 -20.57 -8.63
C GLU A 46 -10.51 -20.49 -7.10
N ALA A 47 -9.39 -19.86 -6.69
CA ALA A 47 -9.05 -19.77 -5.28
C ALA A 47 -9.76 -18.61 -4.57
N LEU A 48 -10.12 -17.54 -5.27
CA LEU A 48 -10.55 -16.28 -4.65
C LEU A 48 -12.02 -15.93 -4.88
N ASP A 49 -12.61 -16.28 -6.04
CA ASP A 49 -13.99 -15.90 -6.35
C ASP A 49 -15.01 -16.55 -5.39
N ALA A 50 -14.74 -17.75 -4.91
CA ALA A 50 -15.60 -18.45 -3.92
C ALA A 50 -15.68 -17.72 -2.58
N LEU A 51 -14.75 -16.80 -2.29
CA LEU A 51 -14.74 -16.01 -1.06
C LEU A 51 -15.70 -14.81 -1.10
N GLY A 52 -16.36 -14.57 -2.23
CA GLY A 52 -17.38 -13.54 -2.37
C GLY A 52 -16.85 -12.14 -2.69
N TYR A 53 -15.59 -12.03 -3.07
CA TYR A 53 -14.99 -10.73 -3.43
C TYR A 53 -15.14 -10.46 -4.93
N LYS A 54 -15.51 -9.23 -5.25
CA LYS A 54 -15.34 -8.65 -6.58
C LYS A 54 -13.92 -8.12 -6.69
N HIS A 55 -13.27 -8.29 -7.84
CA HIS A 55 -11.89 -7.90 -8.03
C HIS A 55 -11.73 -6.90 -9.19
N TYR A 56 -10.82 -5.97 -8.98
CA TYR A 56 -10.47 -4.90 -9.93
C TYR A 56 -8.95 -4.86 -10.00
N LEU A 57 -8.40 -5.14 -11.18
CA LEU A 57 -6.97 -5.28 -11.39
C LEU A 57 -6.44 -4.16 -12.29
N TYR A 58 -5.28 -3.63 -11.95
CA TYR A 58 -4.55 -2.74 -12.83
C TYR A 58 -3.11 -3.23 -12.97
N SER A 59 -2.88 -3.99 -14.05
CA SER A 59 -1.61 -4.65 -14.30
C SER A 59 -0.63 -3.73 -15.03
N ALA A 60 0.68 -3.93 -14.78
CA ALA A 60 1.71 -3.30 -15.61
C ALA A 60 1.71 -3.89 -17.02
N GLN A 61 2.18 -3.13 -17.99
CA GLN A 61 2.41 -3.64 -19.34
C GLN A 61 3.50 -4.72 -19.33
N LYS A 62 4.54 -4.52 -18.54
CA LYS A 62 5.60 -5.51 -18.34
C LYS A 62 5.07 -6.70 -17.53
N LYS A 63 5.14 -7.90 -18.09
CA LYS A 63 4.69 -9.13 -17.45
C LYS A 63 5.52 -9.45 -16.20
N GLY A 64 4.86 -9.96 -15.15
CA GLY A 64 5.50 -10.35 -13.91
C GLY A 64 6.10 -9.21 -13.09
N TYR A 65 5.61 -7.99 -13.27
CA TYR A 65 6.15 -6.78 -12.66
C TYR A 65 5.02 -5.90 -12.12
N SER A 66 5.23 -5.31 -10.91
CA SER A 66 4.31 -4.32 -10.34
C SER A 66 2.85 -4.81 -10.30
N GLY A 67 1.90 -3.92 -10.58
CA GLY A 67 0.47 -4.22 -10.57
C GLY A 67 -0.17 -3.98 -9.23
N VAL A 68 -1.37 -3.39 -9.25
CA VAL A 68 -2.20 -3.18 -8.06
C VAL A 68 -3.58 -3.76 -8.28
N ALA A 69 -4.29 -4.01 -7.16
CA ALA A 69 -5.65 -4.50 -7.22
C ALA A 69 -6.45 -4.03 -6.02
N ILE A 70 -7.77 -4.01 -6.19
CA ILE A 70 -8.73 -3.87 -5.09
C ILE A 70 -9.70 -5.05 -5.17
N LEU A 71 -9.87 -5.75 -4.05
CA LEU A 71 -10.92 -6.72 -3.85
C LEU A 71 -11.92 -6.15 -2.86
N SER A 72 -13.22 -6.25 -3.13
CA SER A 72 -14.25 -5.73 -2.23
C SER A 72 -15.46 -6.66 -2.15
N LYS A 73 -16.08 -6.72 -0.98
CA LYS A 73 -17.33 -7.45 -0.78
C LYS A 73 -18.49 -6.74 -1.48
N GLN A 74 -18.54 -5.43 -1.35
CA GLN A 74 -19.51 -4.58 -2.00
C GLN A 74 -18.97 -4.10 -3.34
N GLU A 75 -19.85 -4.01 -4.34
CA GLU A 75 -19.49 -3.37 -5.61
C GLU A 75 -19.27 -1.88 -5.39
N PRO A 76 -18.13 -1.32 -5.80
CA PRO A 76 -17.92 0.12 -5.71
C PRO A 76 -18.83 0.87 -6.70
N ASP A 77 -19.14 2.13 -6.35
CA ASP A 77 -19.92 3.02 -7.21
C ASP A 77 -19.14 3.40 -8.47
N HIS A 78 -17.82 3.46 -8.35
CA HIS A 78 -16.89 3.81 -9.44
C HIS A 78 -15.51 3.21 -9.17
N VAL A 79 -14.82 2.84 -10.24
CA VAL A 79 -13.41 2.42 -10.19
C VAL A 79 -12.61 3.25 -11.20
N GLU A 80 -11.51 3.85 -10.75
CA GLU A 80 -10.59 4.62 -11.58
C GLU A 80 -9.25 3.90 -11.67
N TYR A 81 -8.76 3.72 -12.91
CA TYR A 81 -7.52 3.01 -13.19
C TYR A 81 -6.43 4.00 -13.59
N GLY A 82 -5.40 4.14 -12.73
CA GLY A 82 -4.28 5.03 -12.99
C GLY A 82 -4.54 6.48 -12.60
N MET A 83 -3.55 7.33 -12.88
CA MET A 83 -3.57 8.76 -12.59
C MET A 83 -3.70 9.62 -13.85
N GLY A 84 -3.81 9.00 -15.03
CA GLY A 84 -3.84 9.73 -16.30
C GLY A 84 -2.45 10.14 -16.80
N ILE A 85 -1.39 9.55 -16.29
CA ILE A 85 0.00 9.78 -16.72
C ILE A 85 0.53 8.48 -17.28
N GLU A 86 0.66 8.40 -18.60
CA GLU A 86 0.97 7.15 -19.33
C GLU A 86 2.22 6.45 -18.79
N GLU A 87 3.29 7.16 -18.56
CA GLU A 87 4.55 6.62 -18.05
C GLU A 87 4.37 5.84 -16.75
N TYR A 88 3.54 6.32 -15.85
CA TYR A 88 3.27 5.69 -14.56
C TYR A 88 2.18 4.63 -14.66
N ASP A 89 1.15 4.91 -15.45
CA ASP A 89 0.01 4.02 -15.62
C ASP A 89 0.43 2.73 -16.34
N ASN A 90 1.44 2.79 -17.20
CA ASN A 90 2.04 1.62 -17.83
C ASN A 90 2.69 0.66 -16.82
N GLU A 91 3.00 1.14 -15.63
CA GLU A 91 3.54 0.30 -14.55
C GLU A 91 2.48 -0.23 -13.58
N GLY A 92 1.19 0.11 -13.78
CA GLY A 92 0.08 -0.42 -12.96
C GLY A 92 0.24 -0.16 -11.48
N ARG A 93 0.32 1.14 -11.07
CA ARG A 93 0.70 1.51 -9.70
C ARG A 93 -0.41 2.12 -8.87
N PHE A 94 -1.53 2.48 -9.49
CA PHE A 94 -2.59 3.23 -8.82
C PHE A 94 -3.96 2.77 -9.28
N ILE A 95 -4.84 2.41 -8.34
CA ILE A 95 -6.24 2.10 -8.60
C ILE A 95 -7.09 2.65 -7.45
N ARG A 96 -8.25 3.23 -7.77
CA ARG A 96 -9.20 3.81 -6.82
C ARG A 96 -10.57 3.17 -6.95
N ALA A 97 -11.19 2.87 -5.82
CA ALA A 97 -12.58 2.44 -5.77
C ALA A 97 -13.37 3.36 -4.83
N ASP A 98 -14.53 3.83 -5.28
CA ASP A 98 -15.40 4.72 -4.53
C ASP A 98 -16.56 3.94 -3.90
N PHE A 99 -16.76 4.15 -2.60
CA PHE A 99 -17.85 3.55 -1.82
C PHE A 99 -18.61 4.69 -1.12
N GLY A 100 -19.70 5.15 -1.72
CA GLY A 100 -20.39 6.35 -1.25
C GLY A 100 -19.45 7.56 -1.32
N ASP A 101 -19.27 8.25 -0.21
CA ASP A 101 -18.38 9.43 -0.13
C ASP A 101 -16.92 9.10 0.24
N VAL A 102 -16.61 7.82 0.47
CA VAL A 102 -15.25 7.36 0.78
C VAL A 102 -14.58 6.78 -0.46
N SER A 103 -13.38 7.23 -0.75
CA SER A 103 -12.55 6.70 -1.83
C SER A 103 -11.35 5.95 -1.27
N VAL A 104 -11.20 4.69 -1.68
CA VAL A 104 -10.10 3.82 -1.26
C VAL A 104 -9.15 3.63 -2.43
N VAL A 105 -7.87 3.87 -2.20
CA VAL A 105 -6.81 3.75 -3.20
C VAL A 105 -5.86 2.64 -2.80
N SER A 106 -5.50 1.79 -3.76
CA SER A 106 -4.35 0.89 -3.66
C SER A 106 -3.23 1.45 -4.52
N VAL A 107 -2.10 1.77 -3.90
CA VAL A 107 -0.96 2.39 -4.58
C VAL A 107 0.33 1.64 -4.26
N TYR A 108 1.16 1.47 -5.30
CA TYR A 108 2.49 0.88 -5.19
C TYR A 108 3.53 1.88 -5.67
N HIS A 109 4.16 2.58 -4.74
CA HIS A 109 5.21 3.57 -5.06
C HIS A 109 6.47 2.87 -5.56
N PRO A 110 7.17 3.44 -6.55
CA PRO A 110 8.39 2.83 -7.06
C PRO A 110 9.46 2.63 -6.00
N SER A 111 10.22 1.52 -6.11
CA SER A 111 11.45 1.33 -5.37
C SER A 111 12.61 2.04 -6.09
N GLY A 112 13.50 2.63 -5.33
CA GLY A 112 14.74 3.23 -5.85
C GLY A 112 15.97 2.34 -5.71
N THR A 113 15.81 1.08 -5.28
CA THR A 113 16.96 0.20 -4.98
C THR A 113 17.69 -0.31 -6.22
N SER A 114 17.09 -0.20 -7.41
CA SER A 114 17.69 -0.67 -8.68
C SER A 114 18.68 0.30 -9.31
N GLY A 115 19.03 1.39 -8.64
CA GLY A 115 20.01 2.36 -9.10
C GLY A 115 19.48 3.80 -9.19
N ASP A 116 20.36 4.72 -9.54
CA ASP A 116 20.09 6.18 -9.49
C ASP A 116 18.97 6.60 -10.44
N GLU A 117 18.83 5.95 -11.59
CA GLU A 117 17.75 6.23 -12.54
C GLU A 117 16.37 5.93 -11.95
N ARG A 118 16.23 4.79 -11.28
CA ARG A 118 14.97 4.43 -10.62
C ARG A 118 14.73 5.27 -9.37
N GLN A 119 15.76 5.65 -8.66
CA GLN A 119 15.62 6.58 -7.53
C GLN A 119 15.12 7.95 -8.00
N ALA A 120 15.65 8.47 -9.12
CA ALA A 120 15.18 9.72 -9.71
C ALA A 120 13.71 9.61 -10.19
N PHE A 121 13.37 8.50 -10.84
CA PHE A 121 12.00 8.18 -11.26
C PHE A 121 11.04 8.20 -10.06
N LYS A 122 11.44 7.57 -8.96
CA LYS A 122 10.66 7.54 -7.71
C LYS A 122 10.37 8.95 -7.19
N MET A 123 11.38 9.81 -7.15
CA MET A 123 11.20 11.16 -6.60
C MET A 123 10.24 12.01 -7.46
N VAL A 124 10.29 11.88 -8.78
CA VAL A 124 9.32 12.55 -9.67
C VAL A 124 7.92 11.96 -9.50
N TRP A 125 7.81 10.62 -9.40
CA TRP A 125 6.54 9.94 -9.11
C TRP A 125 5.89 10.49 -7.84
N LEU A 126 6.66 10.62 -6.75
CA LEU A 126 6.13 11.09 -5.46
C LEU A 126 5.51 12.48 -5.57
N GLU A 127 6.16 13.40 -6.30
CA GLU A 127 5.60 14.74 -6.54
C GLU A 127 4.32 14.67 -7.37
N LYS A 128 4.28 13.87 -8.43
CA LYS A 128 3.11 13.69 -9.27
C LYS A 128 1.96 13.00 -8.55
N PHE A 129 2.25 12.02 -7.72
CA PHE A 129 1.28 11.38 -6.85
C PHE A 129 0.65 12.41 -5.89
N GLN A 130 1.45 13.22 -5.23
CA GLN A 130 0.96 14.26 -4.33
C GLN A 130 0.08 15.27 -5.05
N GLU A 131 0.51 15.78 -6.21
CA GLU A 131 -0.30 16.69 -7.03
C GLU A 131 -1.66 16.06 -7.38
N TYR A 132 -1.65 14.80 -7.80
CA TYR A 132 -2.86 14.08 -8.21
C TYR A 132 -3.84 13.91 -7.05
N VAL A 133 -3.38 13.45 -5.89
CA VAL A 133 -4.28 13.19 -4.76
C VAL A 133 -4.80 14.47 -4.11
N LEU A 134 -4.03 15.56 -4.13
CA LEU A 134 -4.49 16.88 -3.69
C LEU A 134 -5.60 17.42 -4.60
N GLU A 135 -5.48 17.24 -5.90
CA GLU A 135 -6.55 17.62 -6.83
C GLU A 135 -7.78 16.71 -6.66
N LEU A 136 -7.59 15.40 -6.49
CA LEU A 136 -8.67 14.47 -6.25
C LEU A 136 -9.45 14.82 -4.96
N GLU A 137 -8.76 15.22 -3.91
CA GLU A 137 -9.37 15.60 -2.63
C GLU A 137 -10.40 16.72 -2.76
N ARG A 138 -10.27 17.59 -3.75
CA ARG A 138 -11.20 18.70 -3.99
C ARG A 138 -12.60 18.21 -4.34
N THR A 139 -12.72 17.06 -5.01
CA THR A 139 -14.01 16.45 -5.40
C THR A 139 -14.35 15.23 -4.58
N ARG A 140 -13.35 14.55 -4.05
CA ARG A 140 -13.47 13.36 -3.19
C ARG A 140 -12.71 13.58 -1.88
N PRO A 141 -13.29 14.34 -0.91
CA PRO A 141 -12.55 14.78 0.29
C PRO A 141 -12.15 13.66 1.25
N LYS A 142 -12.89 12.54 1.27
CA LYS A 142 -12.61 11.42 2.16
C LYS A 142 -11.77 10.37 1.43
N LEU A 143 -10.44 10.55 1.48
CA LEU A 143 -9.48 9.67 0.83
C LEU A 143 -8.80 8.74 1.83
N ILE A 144 -8.67 7.47 1.45
CA ILE A 144 -7.88 6.46 2.16
C ILE A 144 -6.87 5.91 1.14
N LEU A 145 -5.60 6.25 1.32
CA LEU A 145 -4.52 5.96 0.37
C LEU A 145 -3.65 4.84 0.95
N CYS A 146 -4.01 3.62 0.64
CA CYS A 146 -3.35 2.42 1.15
C CYS A 146 -2.28 1.93 0.19
N GLY A 147 -1.18 1.46 0.72
CA GLY A 147 -0.19 0.78 -0.11
C GLY A 147 1.21 0.74 0.43
N ASP A 148 2.09 0.28 -0.45
CA ASP A 148 3.53 0.25 -0.25
C ASP A 148 4.12 1.57 -0.74
N TYR A 149 4.61 2.38 0.18
CA TYR A 149 5.20 3.69 -0.12
C TYR A 149 6.71 3.61 -0.37
N ASN A 150 7.32 2.47 -0.10
CA ASN A 150 8.77 2.28 -0.22
C ASN A 150 9.60 3.35 0.52
N ILE A 151 9.04 3.90 1.59
CA ILE A 151 9.68 4.92 2.44
C ILE A 151 9.36 4.62 3.90
N CYS A 152 10.40 4.60 4.76
CA CYS A 152 10.25 4.77 6.20
C CYS A 152 10.31 6.26 6.53
N HIS A 153 9.36 6.77 7.29
CA HIS A 153 9.30 8.19 7.60
C HIS A 153 10.30 8.60 8.68
N GLU A 154 10.20 8.00 9.87
CA GLU A 154 10.99 8.39 11.04
C GLU A 154 11.91 7.28 11.52
N ALA A 155 12.83 7.61 12.42
CA ALA A 155 13.76 6.63 12.99
C ALA A 155 13.06 5.45 13.68
N ILE A 156 11.89 5.68 14.26
CA ILE A 156 11.07 4.61 14.88
C ILE A 156 10.55 3.60 13.86
N ASP A 157 10.50 3.97 12.59
CA ASP A 157 9.91 3.15 11.51
C ASP A 157 10.89 2.16 10.87
N ILE A 158 12.16 2.17 11.30
CA ILE A 158 13.21 1.36 10.70
C ILE A 158 14.18 0.84 11.76
N HIS A 159 14.65 -0.39 11.53
CA HIS A 159 15.76 -0.89 12.33
C HIS A 159 17.06 -0.17 11.92
N ASP A 160 17.94 0.11 12.88
CA ASP A 160 19.24 0.73 12.67
C ASP A 160 19.20 1.97 11.76
N PRO A 161 18.53 3.06 12.19
CA PRO A 161 18.33 4.25 11.37
C PRO A 161 19.65 4.95 10.98
N ILE A 162 20.71 4.82 11.78
CA ILE A 162 22.01 5.42 11.49
C ILE A 162 22.65 4.72 10.29
N ARG A 163 22.69 3.38 10.32
CA ARG A 163 23.29 2.59 9.25
C ARG A 163 22.51 2.69 7.94
N ASN A 164 21.19 2.85 8.01
CA ASN A 164 20.33 2.93 6.84
C ASN A 164 20.14 4.34 6.29
N ALA A 165 20.80 5.35 6.86
CA ALA A 165 20.59 6.76 6.49
C ALA A 165 20.91 7.10 5.02
N THR A 166 21.69 6.25 4.34
CA THR A 166 22.08 6.42 2.93
C THR A 166 21.43 5.37 2.01
N ASN A 167 20.49 4.59 2.52
CA ASN A 167 19.81 3.55 1.74
C ASN A 167 18.48 4.06 1.18
N SER A 168 18.18 3.71 -0.08
CA SER A 168 16.88 4.00 -0.69
C SER A 168 15.76 3.44 0.17
N GLY A 169 14.72 4.24 0.37
CA GLY A 169 13.64 3.98 1.32
C GLY A 169 13.81 4.74 2.64
N PHE A 170 15.01 5.21 2.96
CA PHE A 170 15.27 6.03 4.15
C PHE A 170 16.20 7.22 3.86
N LEU A 171 16.28 7.63 2.61
CA LEU A 171 17.06 8.80 2.22
C LEU A 171 16.43 10.09 2.77
N PRO A 172 17.25 11.11 3.08
CA PRO A 172 16.73 12.39 3.58
C PRO A 172 15.65 13.00 2.71
N GLU A 173 15.80 12.98 1.39
CA GLU A 173 14.83 13.54 0.43
C GLU A 173 13.51 12.75 0.40
N GLU A 174 13.55 11.45 0.62
CA GLU A 174 12.34 10.63 0.71
C GLU A 174 11.57 10.91 2.00
N ARG A 175 12.27 10.99 3.11
CA ARG A 175 11.70 11.32 4.42
C ARG A 175 11.13 12.74 4.44
N GLU A 176 11.81 13.68 3.81
CA GLU A 176 11.34 15.06 3.65
C GLU A 176 10.07 15.13 2.82
N TRP A 177 10.00 14.37 1.70
CA TRP A 177 8.77 14.27 0.93
C TRP A 177 7.61 13.77 1.80
N MET A 178 7.82 12.73 2.59
CA MET A 178 6.79 12.19 3.48
C MET A 178 6.30 13.25 4.47
N THR A 179 7.21 14.03 5.05
CA THR A 179 6.86 15.13 5.95
C THR A 179 6.02 16.18 5.25
N ARG A 180 6.39 16.58 4.03
CA ARG A 180 5.61 17.54 3.22
C ARG A 180 4.24 16.99 2.85
N PHE A 181 4.18 15.71 2.49
CA PHE A 181 2.92 15.02 2.17
C PHE A 181 1.95 15.05 3.36
N LEU A 182 2.42 14.71 4.55
CA LEU A 182 1.60 14.77 5.76
C LEU A 182 1.18 16.20 6.09
N ASN A 183 2.09 17.17 5.95
CA ASN A 183 1.78 18.58 6.19
C ASN A 183 0.79 19.16 5.17
N ALA A 184 0.62 18.51 4.02
CA ALA A 184 -0.34 18.91 3.00
C ALA A 184 -1.79 18.50 3.33
N GLY A 185 -2.02 17.78 4.43
CA GLY A 185 -3.37 17.42 4.89
C GLY A 185 -3.65 15.92 4.95
N PHE A 186 -2.62 15.09 4.99
CA PHE A 186 -2.75 13.65 5.16
C PHE A 186 -2.24 13.19 6.52
N ILE A 187 -2.74 12.05 6.96
CA ILE A 187 -2.45 11.48 8.28
C ILE A 187 -1.97 10.05 8.10
N ASP A 188 -0.83 9.72 8.69
CA ASP A 188 -0.38 8.35 8.88
C ASP A 188 -1.24 7.72 9.97
N SER A 189 -2.23 6.93 9.60
CA SER A 189 -3.24 6.42 10.52
C SER A 189 -2.66 5.55 11.63
N PHE A 190 -1.65 4.73 11.31
CA PHE A 190 -0.98 3.90 12.32
C PHE A 190 -0.27 4.77 13.34
N ARG A 191 0.53 5.73 12.89
CA ARG A 191 1.30 6.61 13.78
C ARG A 191 0.40 7.55 14.59
N TRP A 192 -0.72 7.97 14.01
CA TRP A 192 -1.71 8.78 14.71
C TRP A 192 -2.32 8.05 15.91
N LEU A 193 -2.71 6.78 15.72
CA LEU A 193 -3.33 5.97 16.77
C LEU A 193 -2.30 5.37 17.74
N HIS A 194 -1.05 5.18 17.28
CA HIS A 194 0.03 4.57 18.05
C HIS A 194 1.31 5.41 17.95
N PRO A 195 1.38 6.56 18.65
CA PRO A 195 2.50 7.51 18.48
C PRO A 195 3.88 6.94 18.79
N ASP A 196 3.96 5.97 19.69
CA ASP A 196 5.23 5.46 20.20
C ASP A 196 5.49 3.97 19.87
N LYS A 197 4.60 3.35 19.09
CA LYS A 197 4.71 1.91 18.82
C LYS A 197 5.70 1.64 17.69
N GLN A 198 6.69 0.80 17.97
CA GLN A 198 7.69 0.39 17.00
C GLN A 198 7.29 -0.96 16.39
N GLU A 199 6.77 -0.92 15.17
CA GLU A 199 6.43 -2.11 14.39
C GLU A 199 6.81 -1.90 12.93
N TYR A 200 7.02 -3.01 12.22
CA TYR A 200 7.46 -3.01 10.84
C TYR A 200 6.50 -3.78 9.95
N THR A 201 6.54 -3.51 8.64
CA THR A 201 5.69 -4.16 7.65
C THR A 201 6.48 -4.94 6.61
N TRP A 202 7.79 -4.77 6.57
CA TRP A 202 8.67 -5.44 5.61
C TRP A 202 9.99 -5.84 6.25
N TRP A 203 10.50 -7.01 5.84
CA TRP A 203 11.81 -7.54 6.22
C TRP A 203 12.45 -8.17 4.99
N SER A 204 13.74 -7.92 4.78
CA SER A 204 14.48 -8.59 3.72
C SER A 204 14.45 -10.11 3.90
N TYR A 205 14.37 -10.86 2.82
CA TYR A 205 14.55 -12.32 2.86
C TYR A 205 15.98 -12.71 3.22
N ARG A 206 16.93 -11.78 3.11
CA ARG A 206 18.36 -12.03 3.40
C ARG A 206 18.62 -11.96 4.89
N PHE A 207 19.67 -12.69 5.32
CA PHE A 207 20.23 -12.60 6.67
C PHE A 207 19.25 -12.92 7.81
N ASN A 208 18.20 -13.66 7.53
CA ASN A 208 17.17 -14.01 8.52
C ASN A 208 16.57 -12.77 9.21
N SER A 209 16.36 -11.72 8.44
CA SER A 209 15.97 -10.40 8.95
C SER A 209 14.64 -10.42 9.70
N ARG A 210 13.65 -11.17 9.22
CA ARG A 210 12.32 -11.24 9.87
C ARG A 210 12.40 -11.90 11.26
N ALA A 211 13.12 -12.99 11.39
CA ALA A 211 13.32 -13.65 12.68
C ALA A 211 14.06 -12.77 13.69
N LYS A 212 14.97 -11.91 13.20
CA LYS A 212 15.70 -10.93 14.01
C LYS A 212 14.95 -9.61 14.19
N ASN A 213 13.77 -9.50 13.59
CA ASN A 213 12.97 -8.28 13.54
C ASN A 213 13.74 -7.04 13.04
N LYS A 214 14.57 -7.22 12.04
CA LYS A 214 15.28 -6.12 11.36
C LYS A 214 14.42 -5.61 10.21
N GLY A 215 13.39 -4.86 10.56
CA GLY A 215 12.33 -4.50 9.64
C GLY A 215 12.26 -3.01 9.30
N TRP A 216 11.35 -2.72 8.39
CA TRP A 216 11.03 -1.40 7.87
C TRP A 216 9.51 -1.25 7.86
N ARG A 217 8.99 -0.12 8.31
CA ARG A 217 7.58 0.22 8.11
C ARG A 217 7.46 1.07 6.86
N ILE A 218 7.04 0.44 5.78
CA ILE A 218 6.91 1.06 4.46
C ILE A 218 5.51 0.93 3.86
N ASP A 219 4.62 0.20 4.50
CA ASP A 219 3.22 0.05 4.11
C ASP A 219 2.35 0.91 5.01
N TYR A 220 1.46 1.68 4.41
CA TYR A 220 0.66 2.70 5.11
C TYR A 220 -0.79 2.67 4.65
N CYS A 221 -1.67 3.13 5.53
CA CYS A 221 -2.99 3.65 5.17
C CYS A 221 -3.02 5.13 5.54
N MET A 222 -2.66 5.98 4.59
CA MET A 222 -2.74 7.43 4.75
C MET A 222 -4.18 7.87 4.57
N VAL A 223 -4.66 8.78 5.39
CA VAL A 223 -6.03 9.27 5.29
C VAL A 223 -6.05 10.78 5.20
N SER A 224 -7.04 11.34 4.49
CA SER A 224 -7.27 12.79 4.48
C SER A 224 -7.91 13.26 5.79
N GLU A 225 -7.81 14.55 6.09
CA GLU A 225 -8.32 15.14 7.33
C GLU A 225 -9.78 14.79 7.64
N PRO A 226 -10.73 14.82 6.67
CA PRO A 226 -12.12 14.43 6.94
C PRO A 226 -12.30 13.00 7.42
N VAL A 227 -11.35 12.10 7.13
CA VAL A 227 -11.40 10.70 7.59
C VAL A 227 -10.85 10.55 9.01
N ARG A 228 -10.03 11.48 9.49
CA ARG A 228 -9.41 11.40 10.82
C ARG A 228 -10.39 11.08 11.95
N PRO A 229 -11.55 11.76 12.08
CA PRO A 229 -12.50 11.44 13.16
C PRO A 229 -13.17 10.08 13.01
N MET A 230 -13.06 9.44 11.82
CA MET A 230 -13.60 8.10 11.55
C MET A 230 -12.62 6.99 11.93
N LEU A 231 -11.38 7.31 12.25
CA LEU A 231 -10.36 6.30 12.59
C LEU A 231 -10.73 5.58 13.88
N LYS A 232 -10.81 4.25 13.80
CA LYS A 232 -11.15 3.38 14.93
C LYS A 232 -9.97 2.52 15.35
N GLU A 233 -9.31 1.86 14.39
CA GLU A 233 -8.17 0.98 14.63
C GLU A 233 -7.21 1.02 13.45
N ALA A 234 -5.91 0.93 13.74
CA ALA A 234 -4.86 0.68 12.75
C ALA A 234 -3.90 -0.35 13.35
N ARG A 235 -3.72 -1.48 12.67
CA ARG A 235 -2.95 -2.61 13.20
C ARG A 235 -2.10 -3.25 12.11
N ILE A 236 -0.86 -3.56 12.47
CA ILE A 236 0.06 -4.30 11.60
C ILE A 236 -0.09 -5.79 11.92
N LEU A 237 -0.36 -6.60 10.90
CA LEU A 237 -0.61 -8.04 11.04
C LEU A 237 0.70 -8.82 10.83
N GLY A 238 1.64 -8.65 11.75
CA GLY A 238 3.02 -9.14 11.63
C GLY A 238 3.19 -10.65 11.52
N ASP A 239 2.18 -11.43 11.94
CA ASP A 239 2.22 -12.91 11.90
C ASP A 239 1.81 -13.48 10.54
N VAL A 240 1.35 -12.65 9.61
CA VAL A 240 0.95 -13.05 8.26
C VAL A 240 2.17 -13.12 7.36
N VAL A 241 2.43 -14.26 6.72
CA VAL A 241 3.75 -14.59 6.16
C VAL A 241 3.75 -15.05 4.69
N HIS A 242 2.75 -14.65 3.90
CA HIS A 242 2.69 -15.03 2.47
C HIS A 242 3.66 -14.23 1.58
N SER A 243 4.28 -13.18 2.12
CA SER A 243 5.11 -12.21 1.42
C SER A 243 6.28 -11.80 2.33
N ASP A 244 7.25 -11.08 1.80
CA ASP A 244 8.26 -10.36 2.58
C ASP A 244 7.69 -9.13 3.29
N HIS A 245 6.51 -8.67 2.86
CA HIS A 245 5.67 -7.74 3.62
C HIS A 245 4.67 -8.49 4.51
N CYS A 246 4.12 -7.79 5.50
CA CYS A 246 2.89 -8.21 6.17
C CYS A 246 1.78 -7.21 5.91
N PRO A 247 0.51 -7.60 6.09
CA PRO A 247 -0.61 -6.68 5.88
C PRO A 247 -0.72 -5.62 6.97
N MET A 248 -1.36 -4.50 6.63
CA MET A 248 -1.83 -3.51 7.58
C MET A 248 -3.35 -3.40 7.50
N LEU A 249 -3.99 -3.38 8.67
CA LEU A 249 -5.43 -3.25 8.82
C LEU A 249 -5.78 -1.84 9.28
N LEU A 250 -6.78 -1.26 8.65
CA LEU A 250 -7.42 -0.01 9.06
C LEU A 250 -8.92 -0.25 9.24
N GLU A 251 -9.45 0.14 10.39
CA GLU A 251 -10.89 0.18 10.64
C GLU A 251 -11.34 1.62 10.80
N ILE A 252 -12.41 1.96 10.07
CA ILE A 252 -13.06 3.26 10.20
C ILE A 252 -14.53 3.07 10.57
N THR A 253 -15.09 4.06 11.28
CA THR A 253 -16.54 4.14 11.52
C THR A 253 -17.26 4.55 10.24
N GLU A 254 -18.54 4.21 10.11
CA GLU A 254 -19.41 4.63 9.01
C GLU A 254 -20.05 5.99 9.30
#